data_c9944cd08634c3247b17703e415579d9
#
_entry.id   c9944cd08634c3247b17703e415579d9
#
_cell.length_a   1.000
_cell.length_b   1.000
_cell.length_c   1.000
_cell.angle_alpha   90.00
_cell.angle_beta   90.00
_cell.angle_gamma   90.00
#
_symmetry.space_group_name_H-M   'P 1'
#
loop_
_entity.id
_entity.type
_entity.pdbx_description
1 polymer ?
#
loop_
_entity_poly.entity_id
_entity_poly.type
_entity_poly.pdbx_seq_one_letter_code
_entity_poly.pdbx_strand_id
1 'polypeptide(L)'
;VLLFITIGVCESYSCTEQLGIETIRGAAIHRADIYDAALKSELARYAYLPSLLNLNPDIVQLLQQPRNAAIAKRVDRYLAAVNRGAHSNTLYIMSVEGRTLASSNWDEPDSFVDLNFSYRPYFQKALASGSGSFYGLGAASKKAGYFYAERIVADGKIIGVATVKITLDKLEELWRRAGDTAMISDGHGVIFLSTWESWKFKTLDTLSGEARSSIIALHQYDAPGALRAIGLVRQTPEGERAQIARFAPNADLGPHAPAFLRSRFLMLSRPMADTSWMISSLSDIRSARVAALNVALGVGLGMTLIAVFILYLLQRRRIVAQELAAKESLRRLNEDLERKVTRRTDALSKINKTLKVEIAERWRAEAVLKSTLQELMQAGKMAA
;
A
#
# COMPACT_ATOMS: atom_id res chain seq x y z
N VAL A 1 -20.80 -26.08 -0.96
CA VAL A 1 -21.18 -24.70 -0.56
C VAL A 1 -20.05 -24.03 0.18
N LEU A 2 -19.56 -24.56 1.31
CA LEU A 2 -18.49 -23.95 2.10
C LEU A 2 -17.24 -23.65 1.25
N LEU A 3 -16.80 -24.58 0.40
CA LEU A 3 -15.63 -24.38 -0.47
C LEU A 3 -15.82 -23.19 -1.42
N PHE A 4 -16.99 -23.04 -2.02
CA PHE A 4 -17.29 -21.89 -2.90
C PHE A 4 -17.31 -20.57 -2.16
N ILE A 5 -17.86 -20.55 -0.94
CA ILE A 5 -17.83 -19.33 -0.09
C ILE A 5 -16.39 -18.97 0.24
N THR A 6 -15.56 -19.95 0.66
CA THR A 6 -14.16 -19.69 0.99
C THR A 6 -13.37 -19.16 -0.19
N ILE A 7 -13.54 -19.76 -1.38
CA ILE A 7 -12.88 -19.29 -2.62
C ILE A 7 -13.33 -17.86 -2.93
N GLY A 8 -14.64 -17.58 -2.94
CA GLY A 8 -15.16 -16.24 -3.23
C GLY A 8 -14.66 -15.17 -2.25
N VAL A 9 -14.55 -15.50 -0.95
CA VAL A 9 -13.97 -14.61 0.07
C VAL A 9 -12.48 -14.38 -0.19
N CYS A 10 -11.69 -15.42 -0.46
CA CYS A 10 -10.26 -15.29 -0.74
C CYS A 10 -9.99 -14.48 -2.00
N GLU A 11 -10.71 -14.76 -3.08
CA GLU A 11 -10.58 -14.02 -4.35
C GLU A 11 -10.96 -12.56 -4.20
N SER A 12 -12.08 -12.26 -3.52
CA SER A 12 -12.50 -10.88 -3.30
C SER A 12 -11.51 -10.11 -2.42
N TYR A 13 -10.94 -10.77 -1.40
CA TYR A 13 -9.87 -10.17 -0.57
C TYR A 13 -8.64 -9.85 -1.43
N SER A 14 -8.10 -10.84 -2.16
CA SER A 14 -6.89 -10.69 -2.96
C SER A 14 -7.05 -9.62 -4.05
N CYS A 15 -8.17 -9.64 -4.76
CA CYS A 15 -8.46 -8.66 -5.81
C CYS A 15 -8.56 -7.24 -5.22
N THR A 16 -9.27 -7.06 -4.11
CA THR A 16 -9.45 -5.74 -3.48
C THR A 16 -8.15 -5.22 -2.87
N GLU A 17 -7.34 -6.10 -2.23
CA GLU A 17 -6.01 -5.73 -1.71
C GLU A 17 -5.10 -5.27 -2.85
N GLN A 18 -5.03 -6.00 -3.97
CA GLN A 18 -4.23 -5.64 -5.13
C GLN A 18 -4.65 -4.30 -5.74
N LEU A 19 -5.93 -4.08 -5.97
CA LEU A 19 -6.45 -2.81 -6.49
C LEU A 19 -6.12 -1.64 -5.55
N GLY A 20 -6.24 -1.85 -4.24
CA GLY A 20 -5.87 -0.86 -3.23
C GLY A 20 -4.37 -0.55 -3.25
N ILE A 21 -3.51 -1.56 -3.36
CA ILE A 21 -2.06 -1.39 -3.47
C ILE A 21 -1.68 -0.65 -4.76
N GLU A 22 -2.31 -0.99 -5.91
CA GLU A 22 -2.05 -0.27 -7.17
C GLU A 22 -2.47 1.20 -7.10
N THR A 23 -3.56 1.52 -6.42
CA THR A 23 -3.97 2.92 -6.17
C THR A 23 -2.92 3.66 -5.33
N ILE A 24 -2.43 3.04 -4.25
CA ILE A 24 -1.37 3.60 -3.40
C ILE A 24 -0.07 3.76 -4.20
N ARG A 25 0.27 2.78 -5.06
CA ARG A 25 1.43 2.82 -5.95
C ARG A 25 1.35 4.00 -6.93
N GLY A 26 0.20 4.21 -7.58
CA GLY A 26 -0.01 5.37 -8.46
C GLY A 26 0.22 6.69 -7.74
N ALA A 27 -0.34 6.84 -6.53
CA ALA A 27 -0.13 8.02 -5.70
C ALA A 27 1.34 8.20 -5.27
N ALA A 28 2.06 7.10 -4.96
CA ALA A 28 3.48 7.14 -4.60
C ALA A 28 4.37 7.57 -5.78
N ILE A 29 4.06 7.10 -7.00
CA ILE A 29 4.75 7.53 -8.23
C ILE A 29 4.60 9.03 -8.42
N HIS A 30 3.37 9.54 -8.31
CA HIS A 30 3.10 10.96 -8.49
C HIS A 30 3.81 11.84 -7.46
N ARG A 31 3.86 11.41 -6.19
CA ARG A 31 4.64 12.08 -5.15
C ARG A 31 6.14 12.08 -5.45
N ALA A 32 6.68 10.95 -5.90
CA ALA A 32 8.09 10.87 -6.28
C ALA A 32 8.44 11.83 -7.43
N ASP A 33 7.54 12.01 -8.42
CA ASP A 33 7.72 12.99 -9.49
C ASP A 33 7.75 14.43 -8.95
N ILE A 34 6.86 14.75 -8.02
CA ILE A 34 6.82 16.08 -7.38
C ILE A 34 8.11 16.34 -6.61
N TYR A 35 8.61 15.36 -5.86
CA TYR A 35 9.82 15.50 -5.06
C TYR A 35 11.08 15.60 -5.93
N ASP A 36 11.18 14.82 -7.02
CA ASP A 36 12.24 14.92 -8.00
C ASP A 36 12.26 16.33 -8.63
N ALA A 37 11.11 16.82 -9.08
CA ALA A 37 10.99 18.16 -9.65
C ALA A 37 11.32 19.26 -8.65
N ALA A 38 10.86 19.15 -7.40
CA ALA A 38 11.15 20.12 -6.35
C ALA A 38 12.63 20.18 -6.01
N LEU A 39 13.31 19.02 -5.88
CA LEU A 39 14.74 18.98 -5.63
C LEU A 39 15.54 19.56 -6.81
N LYS A 40 15.22 19.18 -8.04
CA LYS A 40 15.86 19.72 -9.24
C LYS A 40 15.69 21.24 -9.33
N SER A 41 14.50 21.74 -9.06
CA SER A 41 14.21 23.17 -9.04
C SER A 41 15.04 23.91 -7.98
N GLU A 42 15.14 23.33 -6.77
CA GLU A 42 15.94 23.93 -5.70
C GLU A 42 17.43 23.94 -6.04
N LEU A 43 17.97 22.85 -6.61
CA LEU A 43 19.37 22.78 -7.04
C LEU A 43 19.65 23.76 -8.21
N ALA A 44 18.78 23.80 -9.21
CA ALA A 44 18.91 24.67 -10.38
C ALA A 44 18.91 26.18 -10.00
N ARG A 45 18.17 26.54 -8.94
CA ARG A 45 18.10 27.91 -8.42
C ARG A 45 19.46 28.49 -8.06
N TYR A 46 20.43 27.68 -7.73
CA TYR A 46 21.76 28.14 -7.29
C TYR A 46 22.88 27.79 -8.28
N ALA A 47 22.60 26.97 -9.28
CA ALA A 47 23.62 26.45 -10.19
C ALA A 47 24.33 27.54 -11.02
N TYR A 48 23.69 28.69 -11.23
CA TYR A 48 24.26 29.81 -11.97
C TYR A 48 25.19 30.71 -11.13
N LEU A 49 25.14 30.62 -9.78
CA LEU A 49 25.88 31.53 -8.92
C LEU A 49 27.40 31.48 -9.13
N PRO A 50 28.04 30.30 -9.21
CA PRO A 50 29.48 30.23 -9.48
C PRO A 50 29.91 30.92 -10.78
N SER A 51 29.12 30.77 -11.85
CA SER A 51 29.33 31.43 -13.16
C SER A 51 29.30 32.96 -13.03
N LEU A 52 28.34 33.51 -12.27
CA LEU A 52 28.24 34.94 -12.03
C LEU A 52 29.42 35.49 -11.24
N LEU A 53 29.96 34.71 -10.30
CA LEU A 53 31.14 35.11 -9.54
C LEU A 53 32.38 35.30 -10.43
N ASN A 54 32.47 34.53 -11.54
CA ASN A 54 33.59 34.64 -12.50
C ASN A 54 33.65 36.01 -13.22
N LEU A 55 32.54 36.76 -13.24
CA LEU A 55 32.44 38.05 -13.88
C LEU A 55 32.97 39.19 -13.01
N ASN A 56 33.28 38.96 -11.72
CA ASN A 56 33.74 39.99 -10.83
C ASN A 56 35.30 40.17 -10.93
N PRO A 57 35.78 41.35 -11.33
CA PRO A 57 37.23 41.57 -11.54
C PRO A 57 38.04 41.47 -10.24
N ASP A 58 37.47 41.79 -9.08
CA ASP A 58 38.15 41.61 -7.79
C ASP A 58 38.44 40.13 -7.49
N ILE A 59 37.58 39.21 -7.92
CA ILE A 59 37.80 37.78 -7.77
C ILE A 59 38.95 37.31 -8.65
N VAL A 60 39.01 37.75 -9.89
CA VAL A 60 40.12 37.45 -10.81
C VAL A 60 41.41 38.00 -10.23
N GLN A 61 41.39 39.24 -9.76
CA GLN A 61 42.56 39.90 -9.15
C GLN A 61 43.02 39.19 -7.85
N LEU A 62 42.08 38.70 -7.02
CA LEU A 62 42.41 37.88 -5.85
C LEU A 62 43.15 36.61 -6.21
N LEU A 63 42.64 35.88 -7.22
CA LEU A 63 43.25 34.64 -7.69
C LEU A 63 44.63 34.85 -8.29
N GLN A 64 44.88 36.00 -8.92
CA GLN A 64 46.22 36.39 -9.42
C GLN A 64 47.15 36.89 -8.30
N GLN A 65 46.60 37.44 -7.24
CA GLN A 65 47.32 37.99 -6.09
C GLN A 65 46.80 37.40 -4.73
N PRO A 66 46.99 36.12 -4.49
CA PRO A 66 46.31 35.39 -3.39
C PRO A 66 46.77 35.83 -1.98
N ARG A 67 47.86 36.58 -1.86
CA ARG A 67 48.36 37.11 -0.59
C ARG A 67 47.91 38.53 -0.28
N ASN A 68 47.14 39.16 -1.16
CA ASN A 68 46.67 40.52 -0.97
C ASN A 68 45.43 40.58 -0.05
N ALA A 69 45.65 40.82 1.23
CA ALA A 69 44.59 40.86 2.24
C ALA A 69 43.52 41.95 1.98
N ALA A 70 43.89 43.06 1.33
CA ALA A 70 42.92 44.11 1.01
C ALA A 70 41.92 43.67 -0.07
N ILE A 71 42.41 42.96 -1.08
CA ILE A 71 41.56 42.34 -2.12
C ILE A 71 40.71 41.23 -1.51
N ALA A 72 41.29 40.32 -0.74
CA ALA A 72 40.56 39.25 -0.05
C ALA A 72 39.38 39.80 0.74
N LYS A 73 39.60 40.84 1.55
CA LYS A 73 38.54 41.47 2.34
C LYS A 73 37.43 42.15 1.52
N ARG A 74 37.75 42.65 0.30
CA ARG A 74 36.72 43.18 -0.60
C ARG A 74 35.87 42.03 -1.18
N VAL A 75 36.53 40.97 -1.58
CA VAL A 75 35.85 39.77 -2.12
C VAL A 75 34.99 39.09 -1.06
N ASP A 76 35.46 38.94 0.19
CA ASP A 76 34.67 38.44 1.31
C ASP A 76 33.35 39.20 1.49
N ARG A 77 33.44 40.53 1.55
CA ARG A 77 32.26 41.39 1.69
C ARG A 77 31.30 41.26 0.48
N TYR A 78 31.85 41.17 -0.73
CA TYR A 78 31.09 40.95 -1.94
C TYR A 78 30.38 39.62 -1.89
N LEU A 79 31.09 38.54 -1.57
CA LEU A 79 30.50 37.20 -1.43
C LEU A 79 29.39 37.17 -0.35
N ALA A 80 29.63 37.83 0.79
CA ALA A 80 28.62 37.93 1.85
C ALA A 80 27.36 38.71 1.40
N ALA A 81 27.53 39.77 0.59
CA ALA A 81 26.38 40.50 0.02
C ALA A 81 25.60 39.66 -0.99
N VAL A 82 26.29 38.96 -1.90
CA VAL A 82 25.67 38.04 -2.89
C VAL A 82 24.98 36.89 -2.18
N ASN A 83 25.61 36.27 -1.17
CA ASN A 83 25.05 35.18 -0.38
C ASN A 83 23.74 35.55 0.30
N ARG A 84 23.68 36.73 0.91
CA ARG A 84 22.44 37.26 1.52
C ARG A 84 21.32 37.46 0.49
N GLY A 85 21.65 38.03 -0.67
CA GLY A 85 20.68 38.25 -1.76
C GLY A 85 20.17 36.96 -2.39
N ALA A 86 21.05 35.96 -2.55
CA ALA A 86 20.71 34.64 -3.11
C ALA A 86 20.06 33.73 -2.09
N HIS A 87 20.16 34.00 -0.80
CA HIS A 87 19.74 33.12 0.29
C HIS A 87 20.41 31.71 0.20
N SER A 88 21.64 31.66 -0.30
CA SER A 88 22.46 30.43 -0.27
C SER A 88 23.08 30.25 1.13
N ASN A 89 23.71 29.07 1.34
CA ASN A 89 24.37 28.84 2.64
C ASN A 89 25.75 29.54 2.70
N THR A 90 26.63 29.24 1.74
CA THR A 90 27.98 29.81 1.71
C THR A 90 28.45 29.89 0.25
N LEU A 91 29.11 31.01 -0.09
CA LEU A 91 29.84 31.21 -1.33
C LEU A 91 31.34 31.35 -0.98
N TYR A 92 32.21 30.72 -1.78
CA TYR A 92 33.66 30.80 -1.56
C TYR A 92 34.46 30.59 -2.84
N ILE A 93 35.65 31.18 -2.83
CA ILE A 93 36.61 31.15 -3.94
C ILE A 93 37.83 30.37 -3.51
N MET A 94 38.26 29.42 -4.32
CA MET A 94 39.46 28.61 -4.09
C MET A 94 40.50 28.83 -5.17
N SER A 95 41.77 28.77 -4.77
CA SER A 95 42.88 28.66 -5.73
C SER A 95 42.90 27.33 -6.46
N VAL A 96 43.74 27.14 -7.48
CA VAL A 96 43.92 25.88 -8.22
C VAL A 96 44.45 24.73 -7.35
N GLU A 97 45.07 25.05 -6.19
CA GLU A 97 45.50 24.09 -5.17
C GLU A 97 44.40 23.73 -4.16
N GLY A 98 43.18 24.30 -4.31
CA GLY A 98 42.03 24.03 -3.45
C GLY A 98 42.00 24.79 -2.15
N ARG A 99 42.92 25.77 -1.92
CA ARG A 99 42.88 26.67 -0.72
C ARG A 99 41.82 27.74 -0.91
N THR A 100 40.96 27.92 0.06
CA THR A 100 39.92 28.95 0.07
C THR A 100 40.57 30.31 0.36
N LEU A 101 40.46 31.23 -0.61
CA LEU A 101 41.07 32.59 -0.51
C LEU A 101 40.06 33.61 0.01
N ALA A 102 38.78 33.41 -0.21
CA ALA A 102 37.70 34.24 0.27
C ALA A 102 36.41 33.46 0.48
N SER A 103 35.58 33.88 1.43
CA SER A 103 34.31 33.19 1.73
C SER A 103 33.28 34.18 2.26
N SER A 104 31.98 33.92 1.95
CA SER A 104 30.87 34.73 2.44
C SER A 104 30.67 34.64 3.96
N ASN A 105 31.19 33.60 4.61
CA ASN A 105 31.18 33.40 6.05
C ASN A 105 32.57 33.71 6.71
N TRP A 106 33.30 34.64 6.12
CA TRP A 106 34.66 34.98 6.52
C TRP A 106 34.81 35.40 7.99
N ASP A 107 33.79 35.97 8.59
CA ASP A 107 33.72 36.47 9.97
C ASP A 107 32.97 35.52 10.94
N GLU A 108 32.59 34.33 10.48
CA GLU A 108 31.91 33.31 11.29
C GLU A 108 32.92 32.31 11.90
N PRO A 109 32.60 31.68 13.06
CA PRO A 109 33.46 30.68 13.69
C PRO A 109 33.78 29.48 12.83
N ASP A 110 32.90 29.13 11.89
CA ASP A 110 33.03 28.03 10.93
C ASP A 110 33.44 28.54 9.54
N SER A 111 34.19 29.64 9.48
CA SER A 111 34.70 30.23 8.24
C SER A 111 35.44 29.22 7.38
N PHE A 112 35.25 29.34 6.07
CA PHE A 112 35.93 28.49 5.10
C PHE A 112 37.27 29.07 4.63
N VAL A 113 37.58 30.32 4.99
CA VAL A 113 38.86 30.97 4.63
C VAL A 113 40.01 30.13 5.15
N ASP A 114 41.05 29.99 4.34
CA ASP A 114 42.27 29.20 4.57
C ASP A 114 42.11 27.68 4.61
N LEU A 115 40.88 27.14 4.55
CA LEU A 115 40.68 25.70 4.44
C LEU A 115 41.05 25.19 3.03
N ASN A 116 41.53 23.94 2.97
CA ASN A 116 41.85 23.28 1.72
C ASN A 116 40.82 22.21 1.41
N PHE A 117 40.24 22.29 0.20
CA PHE A 117 39.21 21.38 -0.30
C PHE A 117 39.64 20.66 -1.59
N SER A 118 40.94 20.59 -1.90
CA SER A 118 41.47 19.93 -3.10
C SER A 118 41.06 18.47 -3.24
N TYR A 119 40.81 17.78 -2.12
CA TYR A 119 40.36 16.38 -2.07
C TYR A 119 38.88 16.21 -2.38
N ARG A 120 38.09 17.28 -2.42
CA ARG A 120 36.63 17.18 -2.62
C ARG A 120 36.26 16.92 -4.08
N PRO A 121 35.32 16.00 -4.35
CA PRO A 121 34.94 15.64 -5.71
C PRO A 121 34.43 16.81 -6.55
N TYR A 122 33.68 17.77 -5.96
CA TYR A 122 33.18 18.94 -6.69
C TYR A 122 34.33 19.83 -7.21
N PHE A 123 35.39 19.99 -6.42
CA PHE A 123 36.56 20.76 -6.80
C PHE A 123 37.34 20.09 -7.94
N GLN A 124 37.64 18.79 -7.78
CA GLN A 124 38.35 18.00 -8.77
C GLN A 124 37.60 17.96 -10.11
N LYS A 125 36.28 17.73 -10.07
CA LYS A 125 35.44 17.74 -11.27
C LYS A 125 35.39 19.12 -11.92
N ALA A 126 35.27 20.21 -11.14
CA ALA A 126 35.28 21.56 -11.68
C ALA A 126 36.55 21.88 -12.44
N LEU A 127 37.74 21.49 -11.92
CA LEU A 127 39.00 21.66 -12.63
C LEU A 127 39.05 20.82 -13.92
N ALA A 128 38.61 19.57 -13.86
CA ALA A 128 38.73 18.65 -15.01
C ALA A 128 37.69 18.91 -16.11
N SER A 129 36.41 19.15 -15.74
CA SER A 129 35.29 19.16 -16.68
C SER A 129 34.61 20.53 -16.79
N GLY A 130 35.06 21.57 -16.04
CA GLY A 130 34.44 22.89 -16.04
C GLY A 130 33.53 23.12 -14.84
N SER A 131 32.72 22.15 -14.47
CA SER A 131 31.84 22.20 -13.31
C SER A 131 31.87 20.89 -12.55
N GLY A 132 31.47 20.94 -11.28
CA GLY A 132 31.37 19.75 -10.44
C GLY A 132 30.37 19.94 -9.32
N SER A 133 29.73 18.87 -8.91
CA SER A 133 28.78 18.86 -7.79
C SER A 133 29.04 17.69 -6.85
N PHE A 134 28.62 17.88 -5.60
CA PHE A 134 28.80 16.86 -4.57
C PHE A 134 27.85 17.15 -3.40
N TYR A 135 27.27 16.11 -2.85
CA TYR A 135 26.54 16.21 -1.58
C TYR A 135 27.36 15.57 -0.46
N GLY A 136 27.46 16.24 0.68
CA GLY A 136 28.18 15.70 1.83
C GLY A 136 28.18 16.65 3.02
N LEU A 137 28.82 16.23 4.11
CA LEU A 137 29.03 17.07 5.29
C LEU A 137 30.10 18.13 5.02
N GLY A 138 29.83 19.36 5.39
CA GLY A 138 30.82 20.44 5.39
C GLY A 138 31.92 20.14 6.40
N ALA A 139 33.17 20.26 5.96
CA ALA A 139 34.33 19.94 6.80
C ALA A 139 34.40 20.84 8.06
N ALA A 140 34.12 22.13 7.91
CA ALA A 140 34.11 23.10 9.02
C ALA A 140 32.77 23.12 9.76
N SER A 141 31.67 23.32 9.03
CA SER A 141 30.33 23.51 9.62
C SER A 141 29.69 22.24 10.17
N LYS A 142 30.20 21.04 9.80
CA LYS A 142 29.58 19.72 10.08
C LYS A 142 28.11 19.60 9.66
N LYS A 143 27.60 20.61 8.92
CA LYS A 143 26.25 20.61 8.36
C LYS A 143 26.26 20.06 6.94
N ALA A 144 25.29 19.21 6.62
CA ALA A 144 25.11 18.68 5.29
C ALA A 144 24.80 19.78 4.28
N GLY A 145 25.23 19.58 3.05
CA GLY A 145 24.94 20.50 1.95
C GLY A 145 25.26 19.92 0.60
N TYR A 146 24.65 20.52 -0.40
CA TYR A 146 25.00 20.31 -1.78
C TYR A 146 25.96 21.41 -2.22
N PHE A 147 27.10 21.00 -2.77
CA PHE A 147 28.15 21.87 -3.26
C PHE A 147 28.12 21.86 -4.78
N TYR A 148 28.04 23.04 -5.39
CA TYR A 148 28.18 23.20 -6.83
C TYR A 148 29.35 24.15 -7.10
N ALA A 149 30.28 23.72 -7.93
CA ALA A 149 31.52 24.41 -8.21
C ALA A 149 31.73 24.59 -9.71
N GLU A 150 32.36 25.68 -10.08
CA GLU A 150 32.74 25.99 -11.46
C GLU A 150 34.14 26.58 -11.50
N ARG A 151 34.94 26.17 -12.48
CA ARG A 151 36.28 26.72 -12.67
C ARG A 151 36.25 28.17 -13.13
N ILE A 152 37.19 28.95 -12.67
CA ILE A 152 37.41 30.35 -13.06
C ILE A 152 38.53 30.36 -14.08
N VAL A 153 38.30 30.98 -15.25
CA VAL A 153 39.29 31.07 -16.32
C VAL A 153 39.58 32.53 -16.62
N ALA A 154 40.86 32.90 -16.68
CA ALA A 154 41.31 34.18 -17.18
C ALA A 154 42.48 33.97 -18.16
N ASP A 155 42.45 34.68 -19.28
CA ASP A 155 43.43 34.57 -20.36
C ASP A 155 43.66 33.12 -20.86
N GLY A 156 42.57 32.36 -20.93
CA GLY A 156 42.60 30.96 -21.34
C GLY A 156 43.19 29.98 -20.32
N LYS A 157 43.56 30.43 -19.12
CA LYS A 157 44.14 29.60 -18.05
C LYS A 157 43.10 29.44 -16.89
N ILE A 158 43.04 28.25 -16.32
CA ILE A 158 42.30 28.02 -15.09
C ILE A 158 43.07 28.66 -13.94
N ILE A 159 42.47 29.59 -13.24
CA ILE A 159 43.09 30.36 -12.13
C ILE A 159 42.46 30.01 -10.76
N GLY A 160 41.33 29.35 -10.72
CA GLY A 160 40.65 28.98 -9.46
C GLY A 160 39.30 28.32 -9.68
N VAL A 161 38.57 28.18 -8.60
CA VAL A 161 37.21 27.57 -8.56
C VAL A 161 36.32 28.42 -7.66
N ALA A 162 35.13 28.77 -8.20
CA ALA A 162 34.05 29.36 -7.42
C ALA A 162 33.10 28.27 -6.97
N THR A 163 32.60 28.32 -5.76
CA THR A 163 31.72 27.30 -5.20
C THR A 163 30.58 27.94 -4.41
N VAL A 164 29.37 27.38 -4.59
CA VAL A 164 28.22 27.61 -3.72
C VAL A 164 27.90 26.37 -2.92
N LYS A 165 27.68 26.54 -1.62
CA LYS A 165 27.06 25.53 -0.75
C LYS A 165 25.61 25.90 -0.50
N ILE A 166 24.72 24.95 -0.61
CA ILE A 166 23.29 25.10 -0.29
C ILE A 166 22.87 24.02 0.69
N THR A 167 21.88 24.31 1.54
CA THR A 167 21.25 23.32 2.41
C THR A 167 19.91 22.91 1.83
N LEU A 168 19.49 21.68 2.08
CA LEU A 168 18.21 21.13 1.64
C LEU A 168 17.21 21.00 2.79
N ASP A 169 17.52 21.58 3.95
CA ASP A 169 16.71 21.46 5.19
C ASP A 169 15.28 21.97 5.00
N LYS A 170 15.09 23.05 4.23
CA LYS A 170 13.75 23.58 3.92
C LYS A 170 12.92 22.60 3.11
N LEU A 171 13.54 21.90 2.17
CA LEU A 171 12.87 20.89 1.33
C LEU A 171 12.46 19.68 2.17
N GLU A 172 13.36 19.21 3.04
CA GLU A 172 13.05 18.12 3.98
C GLU A 172 11.88 18.48 4.91
N GLU A 173 11.89 19.72 5.43
CA GLU A 173 10.80 20.21 6.29
C GLU A 173 9.46 20.27 5.57
N LEU A 174 9.42 20.71 4.31
CA LEU A 174 8.22 20.72 3.48
C LEU A 174 7.67 19.30 3.29
N TRP A 175 8.53 18.33 2.97
CA TRP A 175 8.13 16.94 2.81
C TRP A 175 7.62 16.32 4.12
N ARG A 176 8.28 16.62 5.23
CA ARG A 176 7.85 16.16 6.55
C ARG A 176 6.49 16.73 6.95
N ARG A 177 6.24 18.03 6.69
CA ARG A 177 4.92 18.66 6.93
C ARG A 177 3.81 18.10 6.06
N ALA A 178 4.12 17.62 4.86
CA ALA A 178 3.17 16.91 4.02
C ALA A 178 2.76 15.55 4.60
N GLY A 179 3.42 15.07 5.66
CA GLY A 179 3.13 13.80 6.31
C GLY A 179 3.70 12.59 5.58
N ASP A 180 4.55 12.83 4.59
CA ASP A 180 5.13 11.78 3.78
C ASP A 180 6.37 11.16 4.44
N THR A 181 6.61 9.89 4.15
CA THR A 181 7.86 9.22 4.49
C THR A 181 8.66 9.03 3.21
N ALA A 182 9.61 9.92 2.98
CA ALA A 182 10.43 9.95 1.78
C ALA A 182 11.91 10.10 2.13
N MET A 183 12.77 9.58 1.27
CA MET A 183 14.22 9.66 1.39
C MET A 183 14.89 9.66 0.02
N ILE A 184 16.07 10.27 -0.05
CA ILE A 184 16.95 10.18 -1.21
C ILE A 184 18.26 9.56 -0.77
N SER A 185 18.70 8.56 -1.52
CA SER A 185 20.00 7.91 -1.34
C SER A 185 20.91 8.16 -2.53
N ASP A 186 22.21 8.12 -2.28
CA ASP A 186 23.23 8.15 -3.34
C ASP A 186 23.41 6.79 -4.04
N GLY A 187 24.35 6.71 -4.97
CA GLY A 187 24.65 5.49 -5.73
C GLY A 187 25.17 4.33 -4.89
N HIS A 188 25.57 4.57 -3.65
CA HIS A 188 25.95 3.53 -2.67
C HIS A 188 24.80 3.16 -1.72
N GLY A 189 23.62 3.77 -1.88
CA GLY A 189 22.47 3.55 -1.01
C GLY A 189 22.55 4.32 0.33
N VAL A 190 23.46 5.30 0.47
CA VAL A 190 23.51 6.15 1.66
C VAL A 190 22.41 7.19 1.59
N ILE A 191 21.55 7.23 2.60
CA ILE A 191 20.44 8.17 2.70
C ILE A 191 21.00 9.53 3.12
N PHE A 192 20.94 10.51 2.25
CA PHE A 192 21.49 11.82 2.53
C PHE A 192 20.41 12.89 2.74
N LEU A 193 19.18 12.63 2.29
CA LEU A 193 18.01 13.48 2.48
C LEU A 193 16.86 12.60 2.96
N SER A 194 16.19 12.99 4.03
CA SER A 194 15.13 12.17 4.62
C SER A 194 14.16 13.01 5.44
N THR A 195 12.88 12.67 5.35
CA THR A 195 11.84 13.19 6.25
C THR A 195 12.02 12.69 7.70
N TRP A 196 12.85 11.66 7.90
CA TRP A 196 13.23 11.09 9.20
C TRP A 196 14.71 11.32 9.46
N GLU A 197 15.03 12.22 10.35
CA GLU A 197 16.40 12.63 10.64
C GLU A 197 17.28 11.47 11.15
N SER A 198 16.68 10.53 11.88
CA SER A 198 17.38 9.32 12.35
C SER A 198 17.88 8.40 11.23
N TRP A 199 17.41 8.58 9.99
CA TRP A 199 17.88 7.81 8.83
C TRP A 199 18.98 8.48 8.04
N LYS A 200 19.21 9.77 8.25
CA LYS A 200 20.27 10.51 7.55
C LYS A 200 21.62 9.87 7.78
N PHE A 201 22.37 9.71 6.70
CA PHE A 201 23.69 9.08 6.62
C PHE A 201 23.73 7.59 6.98
N LYS A 202 22.58 6.96 7.26
CA LYS A 202 22.46 5.50 7.30
C LYS A 202 22.30 4.96 5.88
N THR A 203 22.38 3.64 5.72
CA THR A 203 22.31 2.97 4.41
C THR A 203 21.03 2.15 4.28
N LEU A 204 20.52 2.03 3.06
CA LEU A 204 19.39 1.15 2.76
C LEU A 204 19.77 -0.31 3.00
N ASP A 205 20.96 -0.70 2.55
CA ASP A 205 21.52 -2.05 2.64
C ASP A 205 22.92 -2.00 3.28
N THR A 206 23.46 -3.16 3.60
CA THR A 206 24.84 -3.25 4.11
C THR A 206 25.83 -2.88 3.01
N LEU A 207 26.71 -1.93 3.27
CA LEU A 207 27.76 -1.52 2.33
C LEU A 207 28.82 -2.60 2.18
N SER A 208 29.36 -2.72 0.95
CA SER A 208 30.62 -3.44 0.73
C SER A 208 31.78 -2.73 1.43
N GLY A 209 32.83 -3.48 1.76
CA GLY A 209 34.04 -2.89 2.35
C GLY A 209 34.68 -1.81 1.49
N GLU A 210 34.68 -2.00 0.17
CA GLU A 210 35.20 -1.05 -0.81
C GLU A 210 34.39 0.26 -0.84
N ALA A 211 33.06 0.17 -0.95
CA ALA A 211 32.18 1.33 -0.92
C ALA A 211 32.34 2.13 0.37
N ARG A 212 32.40 1.43 1.51
CA ARG A 212 32.64 2.07 2.81
C ARG A 212 33.98 2.82 2.86
N SER A 213 35.05 2.18 2.39
CA SER A 213 36.39 2.79 2.37
C SER A 213 36.45 4.03 1.47
N SER A 214 35.80 3.98 0.30
CA SER A 214 35.69 5.12 -0.62
C SER A 214 34.95 6.30 0.02
N ILE A 215 33.82 6.07 0.67
CA ILE A 215 33.04 7.12 1.32
C ILE A 215 33.83 7.78 2.46
N ILE A 216 34.55 6.96 3.25
CA ILE A 216 35.39 7.45 4.36
C ILE A 216 36.55 8.28 3.83
N ALA A 217 37.25 7.83 2.77
CA ALA A 217 38.35 8.57 2.16
C ALA A 217 37.95 9.95 1.63
N LEU A 218 36.69 10.09 1.17
CA LEU A 218 36.15 11.38 0.73
C LEU A 218 35.58 12.25 1.87
N HIS A 219 35.61 11.77 3.10
CA HIS A 219 34.98 12.44 4.24
C HIS A 219 33.52 12.87 3.95
N GLN A 220 32.78 12.04 3.21
CA GLN A 220 31.47 12.43 2.67
C GLN A 220 30.40 12.51 3.77
N TYR A 221 30.37 11.51 4.67
CA TYR A 221 29.36 11.37 5.71
C TYR A 221 29.98 11.08 7.08
N ASP A 222 30.89 11.96 7.52
CA ASP A 222 31.59 11.86 8.82
C ASP A 222 30.64 12.25 9.99
N ALA A 223 29.58 11.47 10.20
CA ALA A 223 28.64 11.68 11.29
C ALA A 223 28.62 10.47 12.24
N PRO A 224 28.36 10.68 13.55
CA PRO A 224 28.18 9.57 14.48
C PRO A 224 27.08 8.62 14.05
N GLY A 225 27.38 7.32 13.97
CA GLY A 225 26.43 6.30 13.54
C GLY A 225 26.14 6.23 12.03
N ALA A 226 26.85 7.03 11.21
CA ALA A 226 26.79 6.96 9.76
C ALA A 226 27.13 5.57 9.22
N LEU A 227 26.65 5.28 8.01
CA LEU A 227 26.94 4.06 7.26
C LEU A 227 26.48 2.75 7.95
N ARG A 228 25.49 2.83 8.86
CA ARG A 228 24.77 1.67 9.40
C ARG A 228 23.52 1.43 8.58
N ALA A 229 23.22 0.17 8.29
CA ALA A 229 21.97 -0.17 7.60
C ALA A 229 20.75 0.13 8.47
N ILE A 230 19.67 0.67 7.85
CA ILE A 230 18.41 0.98 8.55
C ILE A 230 17.61 -0.29 8.91
N GLY A 231 18.04 -1.47 8.45
CA GLY A 231 17.34 -2.74 8.72
C GLY A 231 16.12 -2.97 7.84
N LEU A 232 16.15 -2.48 6.61
CA LEU A 232 15.09 -2.73 5.61
C LEU A 232 15.13 -4.17 5.11
N VAL A 233 13.96 -4.84 5.10
CA VAL A 233 13.78 -6.19 4.58
C VAL A 233 12.75 -6.15 3.45
N ARG A 234 13.19 -6.41 2.23
CA ARG A 234 12.33 -6.48 1.04
C ARG A 234 11.70 -7.88 0.94
N GLN A 235 10.43 -7.95 0.60
CA GLN A 235 9.66 -9.20 0.50
C GLN A 235 9.38 -9.62 -0.96
N THR A 236 9.50 -8.69 -1.91
CA THR A 236 9.36 -8.95 -3.34
C THR A 236 10.73 -9.07 -4.01
N PRO A 237 10.85 -9.76 -5.18
CA PRO A 237 12.12 -9.92 -5.88
C PRO A 237 12.83 -8.60 -6.18
N GLU A 238 14.16 -8.64 -6.23
CA GLU A 238 14.98 -7.52 -6.66
C GLU A 238 14.63 -7.13 -8.10
N GLY A 239 14.57 -5.82 -8.37
CA GLY A 239 14.33 -5.27 -9.70
C GLY A 239 12.97 -4.59 -9.89
N GLU A 240 12.00 -4.80 -9.03
CA GLU A 240 10.73 -4.07 -9.07
C GLU A 240 10.88 -2.67 -8.44
N ARG A 241 10.40 -1.64 -9.15
CA ARG A 241 10.40 -0.26 -8.66
C ARG A 241 9.51 -0.04 -7.45
N ALA A 242 8.46 -0.87 -7.29
CA ALA A 242 7.55 -0.84 -6.16
C ALA A 242 7.58 -2.20 -5.46
N GLN A 243 7.95 -2.23 -4.19
CA GLN A 243 8.19 -3.45 -3.41
C GLN A 243 7.41 -3.40 -2.10
N ILE A 244 6.88 -4.54 -1.68
CA ILE A 244 6.41 -4.69 -0.31
C ILE A 244 7.62 -4.96 0.59
N ALA A 245 7.78 -4.11 1.60
CA ALA A 245 8.90 -4.17 2.51
C ALA A 245 8.43 -4.08 3.97
N ARG A 246 9.32 -4.40 4.88
CA ARG A 246 9.19 -4.21 6.32
C ARG A 246 10.54 -3.88 6.92
N PHE A 247 10.56 -3.36 8.13
CA PHE A 247 11.79 -3.27 8.90
C PHE A 247 12.04 -4.54 9.71
N ALA A 248 13.31 -4.83 9.97
CA ALA A 248 13.69 -5.88 10.89
C ALA A 248 13.18 -5.56 12.32
N PRO A 249 12.88 -6.56 13.16
CA PRO A 249 12.34 -6.32 14.50
C PRO A 249 13.21 -5.44 15.41
N ASN A 250 14.52 -5.45 15.18
CA ASN A 250 15.54 -4.67 15.91
C ASN A 250 15.97 -3.40 15.16
N ALA A 251 15.27 -2.99 14.11
CA ALA A 251 15.59 -1.77 13.36
C ALA A 251 15.34 -0.54 14.23
N ASP A 252 16.30 0.37 14.24
CA ASP A 252 16.17 1.67 14.90
C ASP A 252 15.37 2.64 14.01
N LEU A 253 14.07 2.68 14.21
CA LEU A 253 13.16 3.56 13.48
C LEU A 253 13.10 4.98 14.07
N GLY A 254 13.69 5.19 15.24
CA GLY A 254 13.57 6.43 16.00
C GLY A 254 12.26 6.56 16.79
N PRO A 255 12.20 7.50 17.75
CA PRO A 255 11.11 7.57 18.74
C PRO A 255 9.76 8.00 18.16
N HIS A 256 9.74 8.70 17.05
CA HIS A 256 8.52 9.25 16.43
C HIS A 256 8.16 8.60 15.09
N ALA A 257 8.71 7.41 14.79
CA ALA A 257 8.43 6.72 13.55
C ALA A 257 6.93 6.40 13.39
N PRO A 258 6.35 6.60 12.20
CA PRO A 258 4.97 6.26 11.93
C PRO A 258 4.66 4.80 12.24
N ALA A 259 3.49 4.55 12.86
CA ALA A 259 3.11 3.22 13.29
C ALA A 259 3.08 2.18 12.14
N PHE A 260 2.81 2.62 10.90
CA PHE A 260 2.77 1.73 9.74
C PHE A 260 4.13 1.12 9.40
N LEU A 261 5.24 1.78 9.74
CA LEU A 261 6.60 1.27 9.51
C LEU A 261 6.92 0.02 10.34
N ARG A 262 6.15 -0.25 11.40
CA ARG A 262 6.24 -1.48 12.20
C ARG A 262 5.52 -2.68 11.57
N SER A 263 4.83 -2.46 10.45
CA SER A 263 4.13 -3.46 9.67
C SER A 263 4.70 -3.53 8.25
N ARG A 264 4.03 -4.24 7.33
CA ARG A 264 4.38 -4.20 5.90
C ARG A 264 3.90 -2.89 5.30
N PHE A 265 4.70 -2.30 4.43
CA PHE A 265 4.41 -1.07 3.68
C PHE A 265 4.84 -1.22 2.22
N LEU A 266 4.33 -0.36 1.37
CA LEU A 266 4.80 -0.23 0.00
C LEU A 266 5.99 0.71 -0.03
N MET A 267 7.13 0.26 -0.54
CA MET A 267 8.29 1.08 -0.87
C MET A 267 8.39 1.24 -2.38
N LEU A 268 8.30 2.48 -2.84
CA LEU A 268 8.57 2.84 -4.22
C LEU A 268 9.97 3.44 -4.30
N SER A 269 10.83 2.89 -5.15
CA SER A 269 12.18 3.44 -5.42
C SER A 269 12.32 3.76 -6.89
N ARG A 270 12.85 4.96 -7.19
CA ARG A 270 13.00 5.45 -8.54
C ARG A 270 14.32 6.18 -8.72
N PRO A 271 15.10 5.87 -9.80
CA PRO A 271 16.30 6.61 -10.12
C PRO A 271 15.95 8.04 -10.55
N MET A 272 16.74 9.00 -10.11
CA MET A 272 16.66 10.39 -10.55
C MET A 272 17.50 10.58 -11.81
N ALA A 273 16.93 11.25 -12.81
CA ALA A 273 17.64 11.52 -14.05
C ALA A 273 18.89 12.39 -13.78
N ASP A 274 19.93 12.18 -14.55
CA ASP A 274 21.21 12.92 -14.53
C ASP A 274 22.04 12.79 -13.24
N THR A 275 21.65 11.88 -12.35
CA THR A 275 22.37 11.59 -11.11
C THR A 275 22.42 10.09 -10.84
N SER A 276 23.28 9.66 -9.90
CA SER A 276 23.25 8.30 -9.34
C SER A 276 22.29 8.19 -8.15
N TRP A 277 21.41 9.16 -7.97
CA TRP A 277 20.52 9.22 -6.80
C TRP A 277 19.24 8.42 -7.00
N MET A 278 18.72 7.92 -5.90
CA MET A 278 17.48 7.17 -5.85
C MET A 278 16.51 7.85 -4.87
N ILE A 279 15.34 8.24 -5.37
CA ILE A 279 14.26 8.68 -4.50
C ILE A 279 13.43 7.47 -4.08
N SER A 280 13.17 7.36 -2.79
CA SER A 280 12.33 6.29 -2.23
C SER A 280 11.23 6.88 -1.36
N SER A 281 9.99 6.42 -1.57
CA SER A 281 8.85 6.78 -0.73
C SER A 281 8.24 5.53 -0.11
N LEU A 282 7.82 5.63 1.17
CA LEU A 282 7.20 4.55 1.92
C LEU A 282 5.74 4.91 2.16
N SER A 283 4.83 4.01 1.78
CA SER A 283 3.39 4.24 1.86
C SER A 283 2.71 3.17 2.71
N ASP A 284 1.77 3.62 3.55
CA ASP A 284 0.95 2.74 4.37
C ASP A 284 -0.06 1.96 3.49
N ILE A 285 -0.04 0.63 3.58
CA ILE A 285 -0.98 -0.26 2.88
C ILE A 285 -2.09 -0.81 3.78
N ARG A 286 -2.17 -0.37 5.05
CA ARG A 286 -3.18 -0.87 5.99
C ARG A 286 -4.59 -0.51 5.54
N SER A 287 -4.79 0.67 4.95
CA SER A 287 -6.09 1.08 4.41
C SER A 287 -6.59 0.15 3.31
N ALA A 288 -5.72 -0.26 2.39
CA ALA A 288 -6.05 -1.23 1.34
C ALA A 288 -6.47 -2.59 1.93
N ARG A 289 -5.76 -3.05 2.97
CA ARG A 289 -6.07 -4.31 3.66
C ARG A 289 -7.37 -4.26 4.43
N VAL A 290 -7.64 -3.17 5.15
CA VAL A 290 -8.89 -2.99 5.86
C VAL A 290 -10.06 -2.95 4.87
N ALA A 291 -9.92 -2.24 3.75
CA ALA A 291 -10.93 -2.23 2.69
C ALA A 291 -11.15 -3.63 2.11
N ALA A 292 -10.08 -4.38 1.82
CA ALA A 292 -10.16 -5.75 1.33
C ALA A 292 -10.86 -6.68 2.32
N LEU A 293 -10.56 -6.55 3.62
CA LEU A 293 -11.21 -7.35 4.66
C LEU A 293 -12.73 -7.05 4.73
N ASN A 294 -13.11 -5.77 4.69
CA ASN A 294 -14.52 -5.38 4.73
C ASN A 294 -15.29 -5.91 3.51
N VAL A 295 -14.71 -5.82 2.31
CA VAL A 295 -15.33 -6.36 1.09
C VAL A 295 -15.44 -7.89 1.17
N ALA A 296 -14.39 -8.57 1.61
CA ALA A 296 -14.38 -10.03 1.76
C ALA A 296 -15.43 -10.51 2.76
N LEU A 297 -15.60 -9.83 3.90
CA LEU A 297 -16.64 -10.10 4.88
C LEU A 297 -18.04 -9.88 4.28
N GLY A 298 -18.24 -8.78 3.53
CA GLY A 298 -19.51 -8.49 2.85
C GLY A 298 -19.86 -9.56 1.82
N VAL A 299 -18.89 -9.98 1.00
CA VAL A 299 -19.07 -11.08 0.02
C VAL A 299 -19.39 -12.40 0.73
N GLY A 300 -18.67 -12.74 1.80
CA GLY A 300 -18.91 -13.94 2.59
C GLY A 300 -20.31 -13.98 3.19
N LEU A 301 -20.76 -12.86 3.79
CA LEU A 301 -22.12 -12.74 4.33
C LEU A 301 -23.18 -12.88 3.22
N GLY A 302 -23.00 -12.17 2.09
CA GLY A 302 -23.91 -12.25 0.96
C GLY A 302 -24.03 -13.66 0.39
N MET A 303 -22.89 -14.34 0.16
CA MET A 303 -22.90 -15.73 -0.31
C MET A 303 -23.56 -16.69 0.69
N THR A 304 -23.34 -16.50 1.97
CA THR A 304 -23.99 -17.28 3.03
C THR A 304 -25.50 -17.10 3.02
N LEU A 305 -25.99 -15.86 2.93
CA LEU A 305 -27.43 -15.57 2.85
C LEU A 305 -28.06 -16.19 1.60
N ILE A 306 -27.38 -16.12 0.44
CA ILE A 306 -27.85 -16.76 -0.80
C ILE A 306 -27.91 -18.28 -0.62
N ALA A 307 -26.90 -18.89 -0.01
CA ALA A 307 -26.88 -20.32 0.24
C ALA A 307 -28.03 -20.75 1.18
N VAL A 308 -28.28 -20.03 2.25
CA VAL A 308 -29.39 -20.27 3.19
C VAL A 308 -30.74 -20.11 2.47
N PHE A 309 -30.88 -19.09 1.63
CA PHE A 309 -32.09 -18.87 0.85
C PHE A 309 -32.38 -20.02 -0.14
N ILE A 310 -31.33 -20.49 -0.84
CA ILE A 310 -31.44 -21.63 -1.73
C ILE A 310 -31.87 -22.89 -0.94
N LEU A 311 -31.25 -23.16 0.20
CA LEU A 311 -31.61 -24.29 1.05
C LEU A 311 -33.07 -24.17 1.54
N TYR A 312 -33.52 -22.98 1.94
CA TYR A 312 -34.93 -22.73 2.29
C TYR A 312 -35.88 -23.03 1.12
N LEU A 313 -35.56 -22.57 -0.09
CA LEU A 313 -36.37 -22.83 -1.26
C LEU A 313 -36.45 -24.36 -1.57
N LEU A 314 -35.32 -25.04 -1.46
CA LEU A 314 -35.28 -26.51 -1.66
C LEU A 314 -36.11 -27.24 -0.60
N GLN A 315 -36.01 -26.86 0.65
CA GLN A 315 -36.78 -27.40 1.76
C GLN A 315 -38.29 -27.13 1.56
N ARG A 316 -38.65 -25.91 1.19
CA ARG A 316 -40.04 -25.53 0.90
C ARG A 316 -40.61 -26.34 -0.24
N ARG A 317 -39.86 -26.57 -1.34
CA ARG A 317 -40.28 -27.43 -2.44
C ARG A 317 -40.52 -28.87 -1.98
N ARG A 318 -39.68 -29.42 -1.10
CA ARG A 318 -39.87 -30.78 -0.54
C ARG A 318 -41.13 -30.85 0.31
N ILE A 319 -41.41 -29.88 1.16
CA ILE A 319 -42.61 -29.81 2.02
C ILE A 319 -43.85 -29.75 1.13
N VAL A 320 -43.91 -28.85 0.14
CA VAL A 320 -45.05 -28.75 -0.79
C VAL A 320 -45.28 -30.05 -1.58
N ALA A 321 -44.19 -30.69 -2.04
CA ALA A 321 -44.31 -31.99 -2.75
C ALA A 321 -44.87 -33.11 -1.84
N GLN A 322 -44.45 -33.14 -0.55
CA GLN A 322 -44.98 -34.08 0.45
C GLN A 322 -46.47 -33.82 0.77
N GLU A 323 -46.88 -32.55 0.91
CA GLU A 323 -48.29 -32.19 1.12
C GLU A 323 -49.16 -32.61 -0.08
N LEU A 324 -48.69 -32.39 -1.30
CA LEU A 324 -49.40 -32.82 -2.51
C LEU A 324 -49.57 -34.35 -2.58
N ALA A 325 -48.46 -35.07 -2.31
CA ALA A 325 -48.49 -36.55 -2.28
C ALA A 325 -49.41 -37.08 -1.18
N ALA A 326 -49.40 -36.45 0.03
CA ALA A 326 -50.32 -36.83 1.10
C ALA A 326 -51.77 -36.55 0.76
N LYS A 327 -52.11 -35.43 0.13
CA LYS A 327 -53.49 -35.12 -0.33
C LYS A 327 -53.96 -36.13 -1.40
N GLU A 328 -53.09 -36.52 -2.32
CA GLU A 328 -53.43 -37.47 -3.33
C GLU A 328 -53.64 -38.88 -2.76
N SER A 329 -52.84 -39.29 -1.76
CA SER A 329 -53.01 -40.57 -1.07
C SER A 329 -54.31 -40.60 -0.25
N LEU A 330 -54.66 -39.53 0.43
CA LEU A 330 -55.94 -39.33 1.15
C LEU A 330 -57.13 -39.40 0.19
N ARG A 331 -57.06 -38.77 -0.96
CA ARG A 331 -58.11 -38.81 -1.96
C ARG A 331 -58.34 -40.26 -2.50
N ARG A 332 -57.25 -40.97 -2.79
CA ARG A 332 -57.35 -42.38 -3.21
C ARG A 332 -57.97 -43.27 -2.12
N LEU A 333 -57.56 -43.05 -0.86
CA LEU A 333 -58.11 -43.79 0.26
C LEU A 333 -59.61 -43.50 0.43
N ASN A 334 -60.04 -42.25 0.29
CA ASN A 334 -61.42 -41.84 0.37
C ASN A 334 -62.28 -42.44 -0.74
N GLU A 335 -61.77 -42.43 -2.00
CA GLU A 335 -62.42 -43.07 -3.13
C GLU A 335 -62.59 -44.60 -2.92
N ASP A 336 -61.57 -45.29 -2.35
CA ASP A 336 -61.64 -46.71 -2.03
C ASP A 336 -62.61 -47.01 -0.90
N LEU A 337 -62.68 -46.16 0.11
CA LEU A 337 -63.68 -46.24 1.19
C LEU A 337 -65.10 -46.07 0.65
N GLU A 338 -65.35 -45.06 -0.16
CA GLU A 338 -66.63 -44.83 -0.79
C GLU A 338 -67.07 -46.06 -1.61
N ARG A 339 -66.21 -46.66 -2.40
CA ARG A 339 -66.44 -47.90 -3.14
C ARG A 339 -66.78 -49.08 -2.23
N LYS A 340 -66.09 -49.23 -1.09
CA LYS A 340 -66.35 -50.26 -0.09
C LYS A 340 -67.68 -50.05 0.60
N VAL A 341 -68.02 -48.81 0.98
CA VAL A 341 -69.31 -48.47 1.57
C VAL A 341 -70.42 -48.75 0.60
N THR A 342 -70.35 -48.35 -0.66
CA THR A 342 -71.35 -48.58 -1.68
C THR A 342 -71.56 -50.10 -1.87
N ARG A 343 -70.47 -50.89 -2.03
CA ARG A 343 -70.58 -52.34 -2.16
C ARG A 343 -71.24 -53.04 -0.99
N ARG A 344 -70.89 -52.60 0.25
CA ARG A 344 -71.54 -53.11 1.49
C ARG A 344 -73.04 -52.75 1.57
N THR A 345 -73.37 -51.54 1.18
CA THR A 345 -74.77 -51.04 1.20
C THR A 345 -75.59 -51.80 0.16
N ASP A 346 -75.04 -52.01 -1.03
CA ASP A 346 -75.72 -52.80 -2.04
C ASP A 346 -75.90 -54.29 -1.62
N ALA A 347 -74.86 -54.85 -0.99
CA ALA A 347 -74.96 -56.22 -0.45
C ALA A 347 -75.99 -56.31 0.67
N LEU A 348 -76.04 -55.41 1.58
CA LEU A 348 -77.04 -55.31 2.62
C LEU A 348 -78.46 -55.11 2.06
N SER A 349 -78.56 -54.23 1.03
CA SER A 349 -79.86 -54.05 0.33
C SER A 349 -80.40 -55.32 -0.32
N LYS A 350 -79.44 -56.06 -0.96
CA LYS A 350 -79.81 -57.39 -1.54
C LYS A 350 -80.24 -58.36 -0.45
N ILE A 351 -79.47 -58.53 0.61
CA ILE A 351 -79.82 -59.41 1.74
C ILE A 351 -81.15 -58.98 2.34
N ASN A 352 -81.40 -57.68 2.56
CA ASN A 352 -82.66 -57.17 3.08
C ASN A 352 -83.86 -57.49 2.16
N LYS A 353 -83.68 -57.38 0.82
CA LYS A 353 -84.72 -57.79 -0.13
C LYS A 353 -84.99 -59.28 -0.03
N THR A 354 -83.91 -60.09 0.01
CA THR A 354 -84.08 -61.57 0.13
C THR A 354 -84.76 -61.92 1.43
N LEU A 355 -84.38 -61.34 2.53
CA LEU A 355 -85.02 -61.56 3.85
C LEU A 355 -86.47 -61.12 3.87
N LYS A 356 -86.84 -59.99 3.24
CA LYS A 356 -88.27 -59.61 3.07
C LYS A 356 -89.08 -60.61 2.28
N VAL A 357 -88.52 -61.16 1.22
CA VAL A 357 -89.20 -62.24 0.41
C VAL A 357 -89.34 -63.44 1.30
N GLU A 358 -88.33 -63.93 1.96
CA GLU A 358 -88.35 -65.12 2.82
C GLU A 358 -89.33 -64.95 4.00
N ILE A 359 -89.36 -63.79 4.62
CA ILE A 359 -90.34 -63.45 5.67
C ILE A 359 -91.78 -63.49 5.09
N ALA A 360 -91.95 -62.90 3.90
CA ALA A 360 -93.26 -62.97 3.23
C ALA A 360 -93.71 -64.39 2.88
N GLU A 361 -92.79 -65.24 2.44
CA GLU A 361 -93.06 -66.68 2.18
C GLU A 361 -93.37 -67.43 3.48
N ARG A 362 -92.65 -67.17 4.59
CA ARG A 362 -92.94 -67.77 5.89
C ARG A 362 -94.33 -67.33 6.39
N TRP A 363 -94.71 -66.08 6.27
CA TRP A 363 -96.03 -65.59 6.63
C TRP A 363 -97.12 -66.23 5.82
N ARG A 364 -96.91 -66.48 4.50
CA ARG A 364 -97.81 -67.21 3.65
C ARG A 364 -97.95 -68.66 4.09
N ALA A 365 -96.81 -69.31 4.34
CA ALA A 365 -96.83 -70.69 4.83
C ALA A 365 -97.49 -70.85 6.20
N GLU A 366 -97.23 -69.91 7.15
CA GLU A 366 -97.93 -69.89 8.41
C GLU A 366 -99.43 -69.65 8.25
N ALA A 367 -99.81 -68.76 7.34
CA ALA A 367 -101.28 -68.48 7.11
C ALA A 367 -101.96 -69.70 6.54
N VAL A 368 -101.28 -70.47 5.55
CA VAL A 368 -101.79 -71.72 5.01
C VAL A 368 -101.86 -72.79 6.12
N LEU A 369 -100.80 -72.89 6.94
CA LEU A 369 -100.77 -73.85 8.05
C LEU A 369 -101.96 -73.61 9.05
N LYS A 370 -102.19 -72.30 9.37
CA LYS A 370 -103.25 -71.89 10.26
C LYS A 370 -104.62 -72.16 9.70
N SER A 371 -104.84 -71.94 8.36
CA SER A 371 -106.11 -72.24 7.73
C SER A 371 -106.30 -73.74 7.66
N THR A 372 -105.30 -74.61 7.29
CA THR A 372 -105.42 -76.05 7.31
C THR A 372 -105.70 -76.65 8.72
N LEU A 373 -105.03 -76.04 9.74
CA LEU A 373 -105.35 -76.44 11.14
C LEU A 373 -106.76 -76.08 11.53
N GLN A 374 -107.31 -74.94 11.08
CA GLN A 374 -108.70 -74.52 11.36
C GLN A 374 -109.67 -75.45 10.61
N GLU A 375 -109.36 -75.81 9.36
CA GLU A 375 -110.15 -76.82 8.56
C GLU A 375 -110.12 -78.18 9.25
N LEU A 376 -108.92 -78.67 9.72
CA LEU A 376 -108.89 -79.93 10.49
C LEU A 376 -109.62 -79.91 11.79
N MET A 377 -109.56 -78.78 12.49
CA MET A 377 -110.37 -78.61 13.76
C MET A 377 -111.85 -78.54 13.46
N GLN A 378 -112.28 -77.91 12.36
CA GLN A 378 -113.67 -77.97 11.90
C GLN A 378 -114.13 -79.35 11.48
N ALA A 379 -113.27 -80.05 10.75
CA ALA A 379 -113.59 -81.44 10.33
C ALA A 379 -113.70 -82.39 11.57
N GLY A 380 -112.75 -82.18 12.56
CA GLY A 380 -112.79 -82.94 13.82
C GLY A 380 -114.04 -82.65 14.70
N LYS A 381 -114.68 -81.47 14.57
CA LYS A 381 -115.93 -81.14 15.22
C LYS A 381 -117.25 -81.64 14.59
N MET A 382 -117.11 -82.05 13.33
CA MET A 382 -118.21 -82.65 12.61
C MET A 382 -118.24 -84.19 12.68
N ALA A 383 -117.14 -84.78 13.28
CA ALA A 383 -117.04 -86.27 13.41
C ALA A 383 -117.22 -86.80 14.86
N ALA A 384 -117.57 -85.90 15.83
CA ALA A 384 -117.98 -86.19 17.16
C ALA A 384 -119.47 -85.80 17.31
#